data_10304a7def36d6f73c8ed9b5462d682a
#
_entry.id   10304a7def36d6f73c8ed9b5462d682a
#
_cell.length_a   1.000
_cell.length_b   1.000
_cell.length_c   1.000
_cell.angle_alpha   90.00
_cell.angle_beta   90.00
_cell.angle_gamma   90.00
#
_symmetry.space_group_name_H-M   'P 1'
#
loop_
_entity.id
_entity.type
_entity.pdbx_description
1 polymer ?
#
loop_
_entity_poly.entity_id
_entity_poly.type
_entity_poly.pdbx_seq_one_letter_code
_entity_poly.pdbx_strand_id
1 'polypeptide(L)'
;MTAALHTSTLTSLPLLARGKVRDNYAVGDDRILMVASDRLSAFDVIMGEPIPGKGALLTKMALFWFDKLGPNGLAICPIHLTGEAPESVVTPAEVPQVMGRSMLVKRLKPLPVEAVVRGYLAGSGWKEYQQNQEVCGVKLPAGLKNASKLPAPIYTPAAKAAAGDHDENITFEQTVSAIGLDLATRMRDISIRLYQAAAEMALKKGIIIADTKFEFGLDAEGTLTLMDEVLTPDSSRFWPAESYQEGINPPSYDKQFVRDWLEQVQIDGKPWNKTPPAPRVPNEVIAKTAAKYQEALTRLMA
;
A
#
# COMPACT_ATOMS: atom_id res chain seq x y z
N MET A 1 -9.59 -3.21 -24.41
CA MET A 1 -9.05 -3.45 -23.04
C MET A 1 -7.84 -4.35 -23.20
N THR A 2 -6.68 -3.93 -22.70
CA THR A 2 -5.48 -4.80 -22.64
C THR A 2 -5.79 -6.01 -21.74
N ALA A 3 -5.28 -7.19 -22.13
CA ALA A 3 -5.42 -8.39 -21.29
C ALA A 3 -4.80 -8.15 -19.91
N ALA A 4 -5.43 -8.67 -18.86
CA ALA A 4 -4.91 -8.53 -17.51
C ALA A 4 -3.56 -9.27 -17.36
N LEU A 5 -2.57 -8.62 -16.76
CA LEU A 5 -1.29 -9.22 -16.46
C LEU A 5 -1.34 -9.88 -15.07
N HIS A 6 -1.51 -11.20 -15.05
CA HIS A 6 -1.44 -11.96 -13.79
C HIS A 6 0.00 -12.17 -13.33
N THR A 7 0.89 -12.54 -14.25
CA THR A 7 2.29 -12.85 -13.97
C THR A 7 3.15 -12.33 -15.12
N SER A 8 4.19 -11.57 -14.82
CA SER A 8 5.15 -11.18 -15.83
C SER A 8 6.13 -12.32 -16.15
N THR A 9 6.56 -12.37 -17.41
CA THR A 9 7.40 -13.44 -17.94
C THR A 9 8.61 -12.88 -18.69
N LEU A 10 9.26 -11.86 -18.07
CA LEU A 10 10.47 -11.27 -18.63
C LEU A 10 11.61 -12.32 -18.59
N THR A 11 12.31 -12.45 -19.70
CA THR A 11 13.45 -13.37 -19.84
C THR A 11 14.78 -12.64 -19.97
N SER A 12 14.74 -11.34 -20.28
CA SER A 12 15.92 -10.48 -20.39
C SER A 12 16.55 -10.09 -19.06
N LEU A 13 15.79 -10.21 -17.96
CA LEU A 13 16.22 -9.82 -16.63
C LEU A 13 16.04 -10.97 -15.62
N PRO A 14 16.98 -11.17 -14.68
CA PRO A 14 16.82 -12.14 -13.62
C PRO A 14 15.65 -11.77 -12.67
N LEU A 15 14.73 -12.70 -12.43
CA LEU A 15 13.68 -12.55 -11.42
C LEU A 15 14.32 -12.66 -10.03
N LEU A 16 14.15 -11.61 -9.22
CA LEU A 16 14.60 -11.59 -7.82
C LEU A 16 13.54 -12.17 -6.87
N ALA A 17 12.30 -11.72 -7.05
CA ALA A 17 11.19 -12.14 -6.21
C ALA A 17 9.85 -11.91 -6.91
N ARG A 18 8.90 -12.78 -6.60
CA ARG A 18 7.50 -12.61 -6.96
C ARG A 18 6.69 -12.40 -5.71
N GLY A 19 6.27 -11.14 -5.50
CA GLY A 19 5.42 -10.77 -4.37
C GLY A 19 3.95 -11.05 -4.64
N LYS A 20 3.10 -10.66 -3.68
CA LYS A 20 1.64 -10.84 -3.78
C LYS A 20 1.04 -10.14 -5.00
N VAL A 21 1.55 -8.95 -5.36
CA VAL A 21 1.02 -8.11 -6.44
C VAL A 21 2.09 -7.52 -7.37
N ARG A 22 3.37 -7.72 -7.11
CA ARG A 22 4.49 -7.23 -7.92
C ARG A 22 5.50 -8.33 -8.20
N ASP A 23 6.14 -8.24 -9.37
CA ASP A 23 7.26 -9.08 -9.75
C ASP A 23 8.50 -8.17 -9.86
N ASN A 24 9.58 -8.50 -9.16
CA ASN A 24 10.80 -7.70 -9.07
C ASN A 24 11.94 -8.38 -9.82
N TYR A 25 12.57 -7.65 -10.74
CA TYR A 25 13.68 -8.14 -11.56
C TYR A 25 14.96 -7.35 -11.32
N ALA A 26 16.11 -8.02 -11.30
CA ALA A 26 17.39 -7.34 -11.18
C ALA A 26 17.75 -6.57 -12.45
N VAL A 27 18.23 -5.34 -12.30
CA VAL A 27 18.81 -4.53 -13.37
C VAL A 27 20.19 -4.10 -12.92
N GLY A 28 21.21 -4.86 -13.33
CA GLY A 28 22.53 -4.73 -12.72
C GLY A 28 22.53 -5.08 -11.23
N ASP A 29 23.45 -4.48 -10.49
CA ASP A 29 23.60 -4.75 -9.06
C ASP A 29 22.87 -3.72 -8.17
N ASP A 30 22.52 -2.58 -8.74
CA ASP A 30 22.09 -1.37 -8.03
C ASP A 30 20.63 -0.96 -8.28
N ARG A 31 19.93 -1.63 -9.24
CA ARG A 31 18.56 -1.28 -9.60
C ARG A 31 17.63 -2.49 -9.61
N ILE A 32 16.34 -2.21 -9.53
CA ILE A 32 15.26 -3.20 -9.61
C ILE A 32 14.20 -2.67 -10.57
N LEU A 33 13.76 -3.49 -11.51
CA LEU A 33 12.54 -3.27 -12.26
C LEU A 33 11.37 -3.91 -11.49
N MET A 34 10.48 -3.08 -10.97
CA MET A 34 9.28 -3.49 -10.26
C MET A 34 8.10 -3.50 -11.22
N VAL A 35 7.56 -4.67 -11.56
CA VAL A 35 6.40 -4.83 -12.44
C VAL A 35 5.16 -5.08 -11.62
N ALA A 36 4.21 -4.14 -11.62
CA ALA A 36 2.92 -4.30 -10.95
C ALA A 36 2.00 -5.19 -11.80
N SER A 37 1.59 -6.31 -11.22
CA SER A 37 0.61 -7.21 -11.81
C SER A 37 -0.82 -6.74 -11.54
N ASP A 38 -1.77 -7.39 -12.19
CA ASP A 38 -3.20 -7.17 -11.93
C ASP A 38 -3.74 -8.14 -10.85
N ARG A 39 -2.85 -8.90 -10.18
CA ARG A 39 -3.23 -9.79 -9.06
C ARG A 39 -3.91 -9.00 -7.94
N LEU A 40 -4.93 -9.59 -7.36
CA LEU A 40 -5.58 -9.13 -6.15
C LEU A 40 -5.13 -9.99 -4.97
N SER A 41 -4.70 -9.35 -3.89
CA SER A 41 -4.45 -10.03 -2.62
C SER A 41 -5.36 -9.44 -1.54
N ALA A 42 -6.06 -10.29 -0.81
CA ALA A 42 -6.87 -9.92 0.34
C ALA A 42 -6.69 -10.97 1.45
N PHE A 43 -6.60 -10.53 2.71
CA PHE A 43 -6.29 -11.40 3.86
C PHE A 43 -5.02 -12.25 3.63
N ASP A 44 -4.01 -11.66 3.00
CA ASP A 44 -2.73 -12.28 2.61
C ASP A 44 -2.82 -13.45 1.60
N VAL A 45 -4.02 -13.72 1.09
CA VAL A 45 -4.27 -14.72 0.04
C VAL A 45 -4.37 -14.03 -1.31
N ILE A 46 -3.66 -14.57 -2.32
CA ILE A 46 -3.77 -14.12 -3.71
C ILE A 46 -5.01 -14.75 -4.33
N MET A 47 -5.91 -13.90 -4.86
CA MET A 47 -7.11 -14.35 -5.58
C MET A 47 -6.72 -14.88 -6.96
N GLY A 48 -7.49 -15.86 -7.46
CA GLY A 48 -7.27 -16.46 -8.79
C GLY A 48 -7.55 -15.48 -9.93
N GLU A 49 -8.53 -14.61 -9.76
CA GLU A 49 -8.96 -13.66 -10.78
C GLU A 49 -8.23 -12.33 -10.62
N PRO A 50 -7.55 -11.82 -11.67
CA PRO A 50 -6.93 -10.50 -11.65
C PRO A 50 -7.97 -9.39 -11.82
N ILE A 51 -7.66 -8.19 -11.35
CA ILE A 51 -8.43 -6.97 -11.65
C ILE A 51 -7.77 -6.28 -12.86
N PRO A 52 -8.39 -6.30 -14.05
CA PRO A 52 -7.78 -5.77 -15.26
C PRO A 52 -7.38 -4.30 -15.12
N GLY A 53 -6.12 -3.99 -15.45
CA GLY A 53 -5.57 -2.62 -15.38
C GLY A 53 -5.16 -2.15 -13.99
N LYS A 54 -5.37 -2.94 -12.93
CA LYS A 54 -5.02 -2.59 -11.55
C LYS A 54 -3.56 -2.17 -11.41
N GLY A 55 -2.63 -2.96 -11.96
CA GLY A 55 -1.20 -2.67 -11.85
C GLY A 55 -0.83 -1.31 -12.43
N ALA A 56 -1.34 -0.99 -13.62
CA ALA A 56 -1.09 0.30 -14.27
C ALA A 56 -1.70 1.47 -13.47
N LEU A 57 -2.90 1.29 -12.96
CA LEU A 57 -3.61 2.31 -12.18
C LEU A 57 -2.87 2.61 -10.87
N LEU A 58 -2.47 1.60 -10.12
CA LEU A 58 -1.74 1.79 -8.86
C LEU A 58 -0.35 2.38 -9.10
N THR A 59 0.35 1.96 -10.16
CA THR A 59 1.65 2.56 -10.53
C THR A 59 1.50 4.04 -10.84
N LYS A 60 0.48 4.42 -11.61
CA LYS A 60 0.21 5.82 -11.93
C LYS A 60 -0.08 6.66 -10.67
N MET A 61 -0.83 6.10 -9.72
CA MET A 61 -1.11 6.76 -8.45
C MET A 61 0.13 6.89 -7.57
N ALA A 62 0.95 5.84 -7.47
CA ALA A 62 2.21 5.89 -6.73
C ALA A 62 3.18 6.93 -7.31
N LEU A 63 3.35 6.96 -8.64
CA LEU A 63 4.18 7.96 -9.33
C LEU A 63 3.69 9.39 -9.09
N PHE A 64 2.37 9.63 -9.09
CA PHE A 64 1.79 10.92 -8.72
C PHE A 64 2.22 11.35 -7.31
N TRP A 65 2.14 10.45 -6.33
CA TRP A 65 2.52 10.78 -4.96
C TRP A 65 4.03 10.95 -4.79
N PHE A 66 4.85 10.14 -5.45
CA PHE A 66 6.30 10.34 -5.48
C PHE A 66 6.70 11.69 -6.06
N ASP A 67 6.00 12.15 -7.12
CA ASP A 67 6.21 13.50 -7.69
C ASP A 67 5.84 14.60 -6.68
N LYS A 68 4.68 14.48 -6.02
CA LYS A 68 4.20 15.53 -5.08
C LYS A 68 4.99 15.58 -3.78
N LEU A 69 5.39 14.45 -3.23
CA LEU A 69 5.98 14.35 -1.89
C LEU A 69 7.51 14.23 -1.90
N GLY A 70 8.07 13.74 -2.99
CA GLY A 70 9.49 13.52 -3.19
C GLY A 70 10.27 14.80 -3.55
N PRO A 71 11.52 14.63 -4.03
CA PRO A 71 12.44 15.75 -4.28
C PRO A 71 11.92 16.79 -5.27
N ASN A 72 11.10 16.42 -6.23
CA ASN A 72 10.54 17.33 -7.24
C ASN A 72 9.33 18.15 -6.73
N GLY A 73 8.72 17.72 -5.62
CA GLY A 73 7.57 18.38 -5.00
C GLY A 73 7.91 19.01 -3.66
N LEU A 74 7.32 18.49 -2.58
CA LEU A 74 7.53 19.01 -1.21
C LEU A 74 8.89 18.64 -0.60
N ALA A 75 9.69 17.82 -1.26
CA ALA A 75 11.02 17.36 -0.82
C ALA A 75 11.03 16.83 0.63
N ILE A 76 10.00 16.04 1.01
CA ILE A 76 9.88 15.55 2.39
C ILE A 76 10.98 14.53 2.71
N CYS A 77 11.28 13.64 1.74
CA CYS A 77 12.36 12.66 1.86
C CYS A 77 12.86 12.20 0.48
N PRO A 78 14.05 11.58 0.40
CA PRO A 78 14.49 10.85 -0.78
C PRO A 78 13.52 9.74 -1.16
N ILE A 79 13.46 9.43 -2.45
CA ILE A 79 12.63 8.35 -3.02
C ILE A 79 13.48 7.38 -3.83
N HIS A 80 13.01 6.17 -3.99
CA HIS A 80 13.75 5.12 -4.68
C HIS A 80 13.71 5.21 -6.22
N LEU A 81 12.86 6.05 -6.81
CA LEU A 81 12.77 6.16 -8.27
C LEU A 81 14.11 6.61 -8.86
N THR A 82 14.53 5.98 -9.97
CA THR A 82 15.73 6.39 -10.71
C THR A 82 15.46 7.58 -11.63
N GLY A 83 14.21 7.77 -12.06
CA GLY A 83 13.82 8.71 -13.11
C GLY A 83 13.99 8.16 -14.53
N GLU A 84 14.55 6.96 -14.68
CA GLU A 84 14.71 6.29 -15.98
C GLU A 84 13.43 5.58 -16.40
N ALA A 85 13.19 5.47 -17.70
CA ALA A 85 12.04 4.76 -18.25
C ALA A 85 12.19 3.24 -18.03
N PRO A 86 11.22 2.55 -17.42
CA PRO A 86 11.26 1.10 -17.22
C PRO A 86 11.45 0.29 -18.51
N GLU A 87 10.95 0.79 -19.64
CA GLU A 87 11.04 0.16 -20.95
C GLU A 87 12.47 0.11 -21.49
N SER A 88 13.36 0.97 -20.99
CA SER A 88 14.77 1.04 -21.45
C SER A 88 15.62 -0.17 -21.07
N VAL A 89 15.16 -0.97 -20.12
CA VAL A 89 15.94 -2.11 -19.57
C VAL A 89 15.41 -3.49 -19.99
N VAL A 90 14.40 -3.52 -20.86
CA VAL A 90 13.80 -4.77 -21.37
C VAL A 90 13.88 -4.85 -22.91
N THR A 91 13.67 -6.02 -23.47
CA THR A 91 13.59 -6.18 -24.92
C THR A 91 12.29 -5.59 -25.49
N PRO A 92 12.25 -5.20 -26.78
CA PRO A 92 11.02 -4.69 -27.41
C PRO A 92 9.81 -5.63 -27.28
N ALA A 93 10.04 -6.94 -27.27
CA ALA A 93 8.98 -7.95 -27.12
C ALA A 93 8.37 -7.95 -25.71
N GLU A 94 9.11 -7.50 -24.71
CA GLU A 94 8.69 -7.47 -23.30
C GLU A 94 8.05 -6.14 -22.89
N VAL A 95 8.25 -5.07 -23.66
CA VAL A 95 7.68 -3.73 -23.40
C VAL A 95 6.18 -3.77 -23.05
N PRO A 96 5.31 -4.56 -23.73
CA PRO A 96 3.88 -4.62 -23.37
C PRO A 96 3.59 -5.09 -21.95
N GLN A 97 4.50 -5.85 -21.31
CA GLN A 97 4.35 -6.29 -19.93
C GLN A 97 4.82 -5.25 -18.90
N VAL A 98 5.57 -4.24 -19.33
CA VAL A 98 6.26 -3.26 -18.48
C VAL A 98 5.61 -1.88 -18.57
N MET A 99 5.22 -1.48 -19.77
CA MET A 99 4.74 -0.13 -20.08
C MET A 99 3.56 0.28 -19.19
N GLY A 100 3.71 1.45 -18.53
CA GLY A 100 2.67 2.07 -17.73
C GLY A 100 2.33 1.38 -16.41
N ARG A 101 2.99 0.24 -16.10
CA ARG A 101 2.75 -0.53 -14.87
C ARG A 101 4.01 -0.86 -14.07
N SER A 102 5.14 -0.28 -14.44
CA SER A 102 6.41 -0.60 -13.83
C SER A 102 7.13 0.65 -13.35
N MET A 103 8.05 0.45 -12.41
CA MET A 103 8.97 1.46 -11.92
C MET A 103 10.39 0.90 -11.97
N LEU A 104 11.34 1.67 -12.49
CA LEU A 104 12.76 1.38 -12.36
C LEU A 104 13.28 2.11 -11.13
N VAL A 105 13.74 1.37 -10.16
CA VAL A 105 14.04 1.88 -8.83
C VAL A 105 15.45 1.51 -8.37
N LYS A 106 16.02 2.28 -7.47
CA LYS A 106 17.27 1.95 -6.77
C LYS A 106 17.06 0.69 -5.92
N ARG A 107 18.06 -0.16 -5.89
CA ARG A 107 18.09 -1.31 -4.99
C ARG A 107 18.51 -0.86 -3.61
N LEU A 108 17.56 -0.82 -2.69
CA LEU A 108 17.77 -0.40 -1.30
C LEU A 108 17.88 -1.62 -0.39
N LYS A 109 18.49 -1.45 0.77
CA LYS A 109 18.40 -2.39 1.89
C LYS A 109 17.09 -2.10 2.65
N PRO A 110 16.03 -2.93 2.51
CA PRO A 110 14.75 -2.65 3.14
C PRO A 110 14.86 -2.72 4.66
N LEU A 111 14.12 -1.84 5.35
CA LEU A 111 13.96 -1.92 6.80
C LEU A 111 12.90 -3.00 7.16
N PRO A 112 13.09 -3.71 8.28
CA PRO A 112 12.19 -4.80 8.69
C PRO A 112 10.90 -4.32 9.36
N VAL A 113 10.54 -3.05 9.19
CA VAL A 113 9.39 -2.40 9.81
C VAL A 113 8.58 -1.66 8.75
N GLU A 114 7.27 -1.80 8.82
CA GLU A 114 6.31 -1.03 8.07
C GLU A 114 5.90 0.21 8.86
N ALA A 115 5.97 1.37 8.23
CA ALA A 115 5.62 2.65 8.84
C ALA A 115 4.14 2.96 8.59
N VAL A 116 3.26 2.54 9.48
CA VAL A 116 1.84 2.84 9.37
C VAL A 116 1.52 4.16 10.09
N VAL A 117 0.81 5.05 9.41
CA VAL A 117 0.28 6.29 10.00
C VAL A 117 -1.23 6.29 9.90
N ARG A 118 -1.90 6.63 11.00
CA ARG A 118 -3.36 6.68 11.09
C ARG A 118 -3.82 8.08 11.48
N GLY A 119 -4.70 8.66 10.69
CA GLY A 119 -5.44 9.89 11.04
C GLY A 119 -6.87 9.59 11.48
N TYR A 120 -7.32 8.36 11.26
CA TYR A 120 -8.64 7.85 11.65
C TYR A 120 -8.49 6.46 12.27
N LEU A 121 -9.40 6.11 13.15
CA LEU A 121 -9.40 4.85 13.88
C LEU A 121 -10.15 3.77 13.09
N ALA A 122 -9.41 2.90 12.38
CA ALA A 122 -9.98 1.87 11.52
C ALA A 122 -9.16 0.57 11.53
N GLY A 123 -9.75 -0.51 11.05
CA GLY A 123 -9.06 -1.80 10.84
C GLY A 123 -8.45 -2.38 12.10
N SER A 124 -7.16 -2.76 12.05
CA SER A 124 -6.45 -3.32 13.22
C SER A 124 -6.35 -2.31 14.37
N GLY A 125 -6.18 -1.01 14.06
CA GLY A 125 -6.15 0.04 15.09
C GLY A 125 -7.46 0.16 15.84
N TRP A 126 -8.62 0.04 15.17
CA TRP A 126 -9.91 0.02 15.85
C TRP A 126 -10.05 -1.21 16.75
N LYS A 127 -9.65 -2.38 16.29
CA LYS A 127 -9.69 -3.62 17.08
C LYS A 127 -8.84 -3.54 18.35
N GLU A 128 -7.64 -2.99 18.24
CA GLU A 128 -6.72 -2.81 19.37
C GLU A 128 -7.27 -1.77 20.37
N TYR A 129 -7.76 -0.63 19.87
CA TYR A 129 -8.38 0.40 20.72
C TYR A 129 -9.57 -0.11 21.55
N GLN A 130 -10.39 -0.99 20.97
CA GLN A 130 -11.53 -1.60 21.70
C GLN A 130 -11.09 -2.41 22.93
N GLN A 131 -9.87 -2.89 22.95
CA GLN A 131 -9.36 -3.74 24.05
C GLN A 131 -8.81 -2.89 25.21
N ASN A 132 -8.03 -1.85 24.89
CA ASN A 132 -7.23 -1.12 25.88
C ASN A 132 -7.14 0.40 25.67
N GLN A 133 -7.93 0.95 24.75
CA GLN A 133 -7.96 2.38 24.40
C GLN A 133 -6.60 2.95 23.97
N GLU A 134 -5.77 2.10 23.37
CA GLU A 134 -4.50 2.49 22.79
C GLU A 134 -4.27 1.75 21.45
N VAL A 135 -3.32 2.24 20.64
CA VAL A 135 -2.87 1.60 19.41
C VAL A 135 -1.34 1.66 19.37
N CYS A 136 -0.67 0.51 19.29
CA CYS A 136 0.80 0.40 19.32
C CYS A 136 1.44 1.16 20.51
N GLY A 137 0.81 1.12 21.68
CA GLY A 137 1.24 1.83 22.88
C GLY A 137 0.88 3.34 22.92
N VAL A 138 0.26 3.88 21.85
CA VAL A 138 -0.21 5.27 21.83
C VAL A 138 -1.60 5.34 22.47
N LYS A 139 -1.69 5.95 23.65
CA LYS A 139 -2.97 6.16 24.35
C LYS A 139 -3.86 7.14 23.61
N LEU A 140 -5.11 6.81 23.46
CA LEU A 140 -6.11 7.60 22.76
C LEU A 140 -7.26 8.02 23.72
N PRO A 141 -7.97 9.12 23.41
CA PRO A 141 -9.14 9.54 24.19
C PRO A 141 -10.20 8.43 24.28
N ALA A 142 -10.89 8.36 25.40
CA ALA A 142 -12.04 7.47 25.57
C ALA A 142 -13.23 7.91 24.68
N GLY A 143 -14.07 6.95 24.30
CA GLY A 143 -15.33 7.23 23.57
C GLY A 143 -15.18 7.36 22.06
N LEU A 144 -13.99 7.11 21.50
CA LEU A 144 -13.82 7.01 20.04
C LEU A 144 -14.61 5.82 19.47
N LYS A 145 -15.11 5.97 18.28
CA LYS A 145 -15.87 4.97 17.51
C LYS A 145 -15.06 4.49 16.31
N ASN A 146 -15.55 3.46 15.65
CA ASN A 146 -15.00 3.08 14.35
C ASN A 146 -15.05 4.29 13.40
N ALA A 147 -13.98 4.46 12.63
CA ALA A 147 -13.78 5.59 11.73
C ALA A 147 -13.70 6.98 12.39
N SER A 148 -13.62 7.11 13.73
CA SER A 148 -13.37 8.41 14.37
C SER A 148 -12.10 9.04 13.85
N LYS A 149 -12.16 10.34 13.54
CA LYS A 149 -10.97 11.15 13.25
C LYS A 149 -10.16 11.31 14.54
N LEU A 150 -8.87 11.05 14.47
CA LEU A 150 -7.96 11.20 15.61
C LEU A 150 -7.61 12.68 15.84
N PRO A 151 -7.34 13.11 17.08
CA PRO A 151 -6.91 14.48 17.39
C PRO A 151 -5.66 14.92 16.62
N ALA A 152 -4.74 13.99 16.42
CA ALA A 152 -3.56 14.12 15.56
C ALA A 152 -3.26 12.77 14.91
N PRO A 153 -2.58 12.75 13.74
CA PRO A 153 -2.09 11.50 13.18
C PRO A 153 -1.12 10.80 14.13
N ILE A 154 -1.28 9.48 14.25
CA ILE A 154 -0.41 8.65 15.09
C ILE A 154 0.42 7.69 14.22
N TYR A 155 1.64 7.43 14.66
CA TYR A 155 2.53 6.43 14.08
C TYR A 155 2.31 5.09 14.80
N THR A 156 1.93 4.08 14.03
CA THR A 156 1.55 2.75 14.54
C THR A 156 2.24 1.68 13.70
N PRO A 157 3.55 1.46 13.91
CA PRO A 157 4.35 0.59 13.07
C PRO A 157 3.92 -0.88 13.17
N ALA A 158 4.31 -1.66 12.14
CA ALA A 158 4.17 -3.11 12.16
C ALA A 158 5.49 -3.77 11.81
N ALA A 159 5.79 -4.88 12.44
CA ALA A 159 6.90 -5.74 12.04
C ALA A 159 6.53 -6.46 10.74
N LYS A 160 7.46 -6.49 9.77
CA LYS A 160 7.28 -7.29 8.56
C LYS A 160 7.35 -8.76 8.94
N ALA A 161 6.27 -9.48 8.71
CA ALA A 161 6.21 -10.91 8.93
C ALA A 161 7.03 -11.69 7.89
N ALA A 162 7.41 -12.91 8.23
CA ALA A 162 7.91 -13.86 7.26
C ALA A 162 6.86 -14.16 6.18
N ALA A 163 7.31 -14.63 5.01
CA ALA A 163 6.39 -14.92 3.92
C ALA A 163 5.34 -15.96 4.34
N GLY A 164 4.07 -15.56 4.37
CA GLY A 164 2.94 -16.39 4.77
C GLY A 164 2.32 -16.04 6.13
N ASP A 165 2.98 -15.22 6.93
CA ASP A 165 2.45 -14.72 8.20
C ASP A 165 1.82 -13.32 8.03
N HIS A 166 1.12 -12.84 9.05
CA HIS A 166 0.53 -11.50 9.08
C HIS A 166 1.47 -10.52 9.78
N ASP A 167 1.52 -9.30 9.24
CA ASP A 167 2.25 -8.21 9.88
C ASP A 167 1.61 -7.89 11.25
N GLU A 168 2.45 -7.82 12.29
CA GLU A 168 2.00 -7.55 13.65
C GLU A 168 2.25 -6.10 14.04
N ASN A 169 1.25 -5.46 14.63
CA ASN A 169 1.43 -4.13 15.24
C ASN A 169 2.50 -4.19 16.32
N ILE A 170 3.45 -3.27 16.28
CA ILE A 170 4.53 -3.13 17.27
C ILE A 170 4.54 -1.71 17.84
N THR A 171 5.17 -1.54 19.00
CA THR A 171 5.36 -0.21 19.59
C THR A 171 6.53 0.54 18.95
N PHE A 172 6.64 1.84 19.23
CA PHE A 172 7.80 2.63 18.82
C PHE A 172 9.10 2.10 19.45
N GLU A 173 9.07 1.66 20.70
CA GLU A 173 10.20 1.09 21.42
C GLU A 173 10.68 -0.22 20.76
N GLN A 174 9.76 -1.05 20.28
CA GLN A 174 10.09 -2.25 19.51
C GLN A 174 10.71 -1.88 18.15
N THR A 175 10.21 -0.83 17.49
CA THR A 175 10.86 -0.29 16.30
C THR A 175 12.29 0.17 16.60
N VAL A 176 12.50 0.91 17.70
CA VAL A 176 13.83 1.32 18.15
C VAL A 176 14.76 0.13 18.38
N SER A 177 14.23 -0.93 18.97
CA SER A 177 14.99 -2.18 19.18
C SER A 177 15.38 -2.86 17.87
N ALA A 178 14.56 -2.75 16.82
CA ALA A 178 14.79 -3.37 15.52
C ALA A 178 15.78 -2.59 14.64
N ILE A 179 15.72 -1.25 14.63
CA ILE A 179 16.47 -0.42 13.66
C ILE A 179 17.31 0.71 14.32
N GLY A 180 17.30 0.85 15.63
CA GLY A 180 17.99 1.91 16.36
C GLY A 180 17.18 3.22 16.47
N LEU A 181 17.48 4.01 17.51
CA LEU A 181 16.69 5.19 17.86
C LEU A 181 16.70 6.28 16.76
N ASP A 182 17.84 6.54 16.14
CA ASP A 182 17.94 7.57 15.09
C ASP A 182 17.07 7.25 13.89
N LEU A 183 17.20 6.03 13.32
CA LEU A 183 16.40 5.61 12.18
C LEU A 183 14.91 5.51 12.52
N ALA A 184 14.56 4.99 13.69
CA ALA A 184 13.17 4.87 14.13
C ALA A 184 12.52 6.26 14.26
N THR A 185 13.24 7.23 14.84
CA THR A 185 12.75 8.61 15.00
C THR A 185 12.56 9.28 13.64
N ARG A 186 13.57 9.22 12.77
CA ARG A 186 13.49 9.79 11.42
C ARG A 186 12.38 9.17 10.60
N MET A 187 12.23 7.85 10.64
CA MET A 187 11.18 7.12 9.92
C MET A 187 9.79 7.53 10.40
N ARG A 188 9.56 7.63 11.71
CA ARG A 188 8.31 8.12 12.30
C ARG A 188 7.98 9.53 11.83
N ASP A 189 8.93 10.46 12.00
CA ASP A 189 8.70 11.88 11.74
C ASP A 189 8.47 12.16 10.25
N ILE A 190 9.22 11.50 9.38
CA ILE A 190 9.02 11.54 7.91
C ILE A 190 7.65 10.97 7.55
N SER A 191 7.26 9.82 8.11
CA SER A 191 5.98 9.18 7.81
C SER A 191 4.78 10.03 8.19
N ILE A 192 4.83 10.69 9.37
CA ILE A 192 3.78 11.62 9.80
C ILE A 192 3.70 12.82 8.84
N ARG A 193 4.83 13.41 8.44
CA ARG A 193 4.87 14.53 7.48
C ARG A 193 4.33 14.13 6.11
N LEU A 194 4.72 12.96 5.59
CA LEU A 194 4.20 12.42 4.32
C LEU A 194 2.67 12.26 4.39
N TYR A 195 2.19 11.64 5.46
CA TYR A 195 0.76 11.43 5.67
C TYR A 195 -0.01 12.76 5.73
N GLN A 196 0.45 13.72 6.53
CA GLN A 196 -0.22 15.01 6.71
C GLN A 196 -0.34 15.77 5.39
N ALA A 197 0.77 15.87 4.65
CA ALA A 197 0.79 16.53 3.34
C ALA A 197 -0.17 15.85 2.35
N ALA A 198 -0.11 14.52 2.26
CA ALA A 198 -0.97 13.76 1.36
C ALA A 198 -2.45 13.83 1.76
N ALA A 199 -2.77 13.72 3.05
CA ALA A 199 -4.14 13.79 3.56
C ALA A 199 -4.78 15.17 3.28
N GLU A 200 -4.02 16.26 3.44
CA GLU A 200 -4.49 17.61 3.09
C GLU A 200 -4.75 17.75 1.58
N MET A 201 -3.85 17.26 0.74
CA MET A 201 -4.01 17.30 -0.72
C MET A 201 -5.20 16.45 -1.19
N ALA A 202 -5.33 15.23 -0.67
CA ALA A 202 -6.42 14.32 -1.02
C ALA A 202 -7.78 14.85 -0.55
N LEU A 203 -7.85 15.48 0.63
CA LEU A 203 -9.10 16.05 1.15
C LEU A 203 -9.64 17.15 0.24
N LYS A 204 -8.78 18.00 -0.33
CA LYS A 204 -9.17 19.02 -1.34
C LYS A 204 -9.79 18.40 -2.60
N LYS A 205 -9.55 17.11 -2.84
CA LYS A 205 -10.11 16.30 -3.93
C LYS A 205 -11.29 15.43 -3.49
N GLY A 206 -11.81 15.65 -2.28
CA GLY A 206 -12.93 14.89 -1.71
C GLY A 206 -12.55 13.47 -1.28
N ILE A 207 -11.26 13.20 -1.02
CA ILE A 207 -10.76 11.90 -0.57
C ILE A 207 -10.18 12.05 0.85
N ILE A 208 -10.68 11.24 1.77
CA ILE A 208 -10.07 11.04 3.09
C ILE A 208 -9.07 9.88 3.00
N ILE A 209 -7.82 10.12 3.36
CA ILE A 209 -6.84 9.06 3.62
C ILE A 209 -6.93 8.73 5.10
N ALA A 210 -7.57 7.61 5.45
CA ALA A 210 -7.78 7.25 6.85
C ALA A 210 -6.51 6.75 7.52
N ASP A 211 -5.79 5.89 6.86
CA ASP A 211 -4.47 5.40 7.22
C ASP A 211 -3.67 5.03 5.97
N THR A 212 -2.39 4.90 6.13
CA THR A 212 -1.48 4.45 5.08
C THR A 212 -0.28 3.72 5.66
N LYS A 213 0.30 2.85 4.84
CA LYS A 213 1.53 2.14 5.10
C LYS A 213 2.62 2.64 4.17
N PHE A 214 3.75 3.05 4.73
CA PHE A 214 4.97 3.37 4.00
C PHE A 214 6.03 2.31 4.25
N GLU A 215 6.89 2.12 3.26
CA GLU A 215 8.07 1.30 3.38
C GLU A 215 9.33 2.14 3.14
N PHE A 216 10.38 1.83 3.88
CA PHE A 216 11.66 2.50 3.79
C PHE A 216 12.81 1.51 3.63
N GLY A 217 13.86 1.99 3.00
CA GLY A 217 15.14 1.30 2.89
C GLY A 217 16.30 2.26 3.02
N LEU A 218 17.50 1.72 3.14
CA LEU A 218 18.75 2.48 3.12
C LEU A 218 19.42 2.31 1.77
N ASP A 219 19.89 3.41 1.18
CA ASP A 219 20.77 3.37 0.04
C ASP A 219 22.21 2.99 0.44
N ALA A 220 23.13 2.98 -0.52
CA ALA A 220 24.53 2.62 -0.28
C ALA A 220 25.25 3.57 0.71
N GLU A 221 24.79 4.81 0.78
CA GLU A 221 25.28 5.86 1.68
C GLU A 221 24.59 5.82 3.05
N GLY A 222 23.65 4.90 3.28
CA GLY A 222 22.88 4.81 4.51
C GLY A 222 21.75 5.85 4.62
N THR A 223 21.35 6.45 3.52
CA THR A 223 20.27 7.45 3.49
C THR A 223 18.90 6.77 3.59
N LEU A 224 18.08 7.19 4.54
CA LEU A 224 16.72 6.72 4.69
C LEU A 224 15.86 7.18 3.50
N THR A 225 15.37 6.24 2.71
CA THR A 225 14.73 6.47 1.41
C THR A 225 13.35 5.80 1.38
N LEU A 226 12.32 6.53 0.95
CA LEU A 226 10.97 6.01 0.75
C LEU A 226 10.94 5.08 -0.46
N MET A 227 10.35 3.90 -0.30
CA MET A 227 10.36 2.85 -1.31
C MET A 227 8.99 2.18 -1.47
N ASP A 228 8.92 1.21 -2.36
CA ASP A 228 7.76 0.39 -2.70
C ASP A 228 6.63 1.22 -3.35
N GLU A 229 5.39 1.06 -2.94
CA GLU A 229 4.28 1.90 -3.37
C GLU A 229 3.87 2.86 -2.25
N VAL A 230 3.33 4.00 -2.63
CA VAL A 230 2.89 5.01 -1.66
C VAL A 230 1.47 5.46 -1.94
N LEU A 231 0.65 5.51 -0.89
CA LEU A 231 -0.66 6.16 -0.91
C LEU A 231 -1.57 5.66 -2.06
N THR A 232 -1.58 4.35 -2.26
CA THR A 232 -2.49 3.69 -3.20
C THR A 232 -3.62 3.00 -2.45
N PRO A 233 -4.73 2.65 -3.09
CA PRO A 233 -5.78 1.84 -2.47
C PRO A 233 -5.34 0.45 -1.97
N ASP A 234 -4.14 0.00 -2.34
CA ASP A 234 -3.55 -1.24 -1.81
C ASP A 234 -2.79 -1.03 -0.49
N SER A 235 -2.17 0.13 -0.30
CA SER A 235 -1.41 0.50 0.90
C SER A 235 -2.16 1.43 1.86
N SER A 236 -3.34 1.92 1.50
CA SER A 236 -4.08 2.95 2.23
C SER A 236 -5.57 2.70 2.25
N ARG A 237 -6.29 3.21 3.26
CA ARG A 237 -7.74 3.33 3.24
C ARG A 237 -8.15 4.69 2.70
N PHE A 238 -8.85 4.68 1.57
CA PHE A 238 -9.37 5.87 0.92
C PHE A 238 -10.89 5.90 1.02
N TRP A 239 -11.45 6.95 1.64
CA TRP A 239 -12.88 7.13 1.79
C TRP A 239 -13.38 8.37 1.04
N PRO A 240 -14.55 8.32 0.41
CA PRO A 240 -15.21 9.52 -0.10
C PRO A 240 -15.56 10.46 1.07
N ALA A 241 -15.08 11.70 1.01
CA ALA A 241 -15.33 12.67 2.07
C ALA A 241 -16.84 13.01 2.21
N GLU A 242 -17.57 12.99 1.09
CA GLU A 242 -18.99 13.28 1.00
C GLU A 242 -19.89 12.25 1.72
N SER A 243 -19.44 11.01 1.84
CA SER A 243 -20.20 9.91 2.47
C SER A 243 -19.56 9.40 3.75
N TYR A 244 -18.51 10.08 4.22
CA TYR A 244 -17.86 9.71 5.47
C TYR A 244 -18.80 9.94 6.66
N GLN A 245 -18.89 8.92 7.51
CA GLN A 245 -19.63 8.97 8.77
C GLN A 245 -18.88 8.19 9.85
N GLU A 246 -18.72 8.82 11.02
CA GLU A 246 -18.17 8.17 12.20
C GLU A 246 -19.12 7.12 12.77
N GLY A 247 -18.57 6.05 13.30
CA GLY A 247 -19.32 4.97 13.96
C GLY A 247 -19.74 3.82 13.05
N ILE A 248 -19.57 3.97 11.75
CA ILE A 248 -19.83 2.91 10.76
C ILE A 248 -18.54 2.57 9.99
N ASN A 249 -18.59 1.55 9.16
CA ASN A 249 -17.53 1.27 8.20
C ASN A 249 -17.78 2.15 6.96
N PRO A 250 -16.97 3.21 6.69
CA PRO A 250 -17.27 4.11 5.59
C PRO A 250 -17.17 3.40 4.23
N PRO A 251 -17.94 3.85 3.21
CA PRO A 251 -17.67 3.45 1.83
C PRO A 251 -16.20 3.70 1.47
N SER A 252 -15.63 2.86 0.61
CA SER A 252 -14.19 2.89 0.36
C SER A 252 -13.87 2.80 -1.13
N TYR A 253 -12.74 3.40 -1.52
CA TYR A 253 -12.11 3.24 -2.82
C TYR A 253 -11.06 2.13 -2.87
N ASP A 254 -10.80 1.48 -1.72
CA ASP A 254 -9.81 0.42 -1.56
C ASP A 254 -10.41 -0.99 -1.67
N LYS A 255 -9.67 -1.99 -1.21
CA LYS A 255 -10.05 -3.41 -1.21
C LYS A 255 -11.23 -3.76 -0.29
N GLN A 256 -11.81 -2.80 0.44
CA GLN A 256 -12.84 -3.11 1.45
C GLN A 256 -14.05 -3.79 0.80
N PHE A 257 -14.44 -3.37 -0.41
CA PHE A 257 -15.54 -4.02 -1.13
C PHE A 257 -15.29 -5.52 -1.40
N VAL A 258 -14.06 -5.87 -1.75
CA VAL A 258 -13.68 -7.29 -1.91
C VAL A 258 -13.64 -8.00 -0.56
N ARG A 259 -13.11 -7.36 0.48
CA ARG A 259 -13.05 -7.94 1.83
C ARG A 259 -14.45 -8.20 2.38
N ASP A 260 -15.38 -7.25 2.23
CA ASP A 260 -16.77 -7.39 2.67
C ASP A 260 -17.46 -8.57 1.96
N TRP A 261 -17.19 -8.73 0.65
CA TRP A 261 -17.68 -9.89 -0.10
C TRP A 261 -17.05 -11.19 0.41
N LEU A 262 -15.72 -11.23 0.61
CA LEU A 262 -15.00 -12.41 1.08
C LEU A 262 -15.45 -12.85 2.49
N GLU A 263 -15.85 -11.93 3.34
CA GLU A 263 -16.37 -12.23 4.68
C GLU A 263 -17.77 -12.90 4.65
N GLN A 264 -18.49 -12.74 3.55
CA GLN A 264 -19.81 -13.37 3.35
C GLN A 264 -19.74 -14.70 2.58
N VAL A 265 -18.58 -15.01 1.99
CA VAL A 265 -18.41 -16.26 1.20
C VAL A 265 -18.43 -17.47 2.11
N GLN A 266 -19.22 -18.47 1.70
CA GLN A 266 -19.24 -19.78 2.33
C GLN A 266 -18.66 -20.83 1.37
N ILE A 267 -17.83 -21.71 1.90
CA ILE A 267 -17.29 -22.89 1.24
C ILE A 267 -17.81 -24.11 2.03
N ASP A 268 -18.53 -24.99 1.37
CA ASP A 268 -19.15 -26.17 2.01
C ASP A 268 -20.02 -25.82 3.24
N GLY A 269 -20.76 -24.70 3.16
CA GLY A 269 -21.64 -24.25 4.22
C GLY A 269 -20.96 -23.60 5.43
N LYS A 270 -19.65 -23.32 5.35
CA LYS A 270 -18.87 -22.62 6.39
C LYS A 270 -18.26 -21.34 5.84
N PRO A 271 -18.14 -20.28 6.65
CA PRO A 271 -17.39 -19.09 6.25
C PRO A 271 -15.97 -19.44 5.78
N TRP A 272 -15.50 -18.79 4.71
CA TRP A 272 -14.12 -18.99 4.25
C TRP A 272 -13.12 -18.60 5.36
N ASN A 273 -12.19 -19.49 5.63
CA ASN A 273 -11.24 -19.38 6.72
C ASN A 273 -10.04 -18.45 6.44
N LYS A 274 -10.07 -17.70 5.34
CA LYS A 274 -9.03 -16.76 4.89
C LYS A 274 -7.67 -17.43 4.60
N THR A 275 -7.71 -18.69 4.21
CA THR A 275 -6.52 -19.45 3.76
C THR A 275 -6.70 -19.97 2.32
N PRO A 276 -5.62 -20.29 1.60
CA PRO A 276 -5.73 -20.94 0.30
C PRO A 276 -6.47 -22.32 0.38
N PRO A 277 -7.22 -22.68 -0.65
CA PRO A 277 -7.42 -21.95 -1.90
C PRO A 277 -8.38 -20.77 -1.76
N ALA A 278 -8.09 -19.69 -2.53
CA ALA A 278 -8.97 -18.53 -2.57
C ALA A 278 -10.32 -18.88 -3.22
N PRO A 279 -11.46 -18.34 -2.73
CA PRO A 279 -12.73 -18.46 -3.41
C PRO A 279 -12.69 -17.69 -4.74
N ARG A 280 -13.43 -18.17 -5.73
CA ARG A 280 -13.52 -17.50 -7.03
C ARG A 280 -14.27 -16.18 -6.93
N VAL A 281 -13.60 -15.08 -7.28
CA VAL A 281 -14.19 -13.74 -7.21
C VAL A 281 -15.14 -13.52 -8.39
N PRO A 282 -16.43 -13.17 -8.16
CA PRO A 282 -17.37 -12.88 -9.24
C PRO A 282 -16.96 -11.72 -10.11
N ASN A 283 -17.24 -11.78 -11.40
CA ASN A 283 -16.92 -10.72 -12.36
C ASN A 283 -17.51 -9.36 -11.96
N GLU A 284 -18.67 -9.34 -11.31
CA GLU A 284 -19.30 -8.12 -10.80
C GLU A 284 -18.46 -7.47 -9.70
N VAL A 285 -17.90 -8.27 -8.78
CA VAL A 285 -17.00 -7.79 -7.70
C VAL A 285 -15.72 -7.23 -8.28
N ILE A 286 -15.14 -7.92 -9.27
CA ILE A 286 -13.94 -7.47 -9.99
C ILE A 286 -14.20 -6.13 -10.69
N ALA A 287 -15.31 -6.02 -11.44
CA ALA A 287 -15.67 -4.80 -12.17
C ALA A 287 -15.92 -3.62 -11.23
N LYS A 288 -16.64 -3.82 -10.14
CA LYS A 288 -16.89 -2.78 -9.11
C LYS A 288 -15.59 -2.33 -8.44
N THR A 289 -14.69 -3.26 -8.13
CA THR A 289 -13.40 -2.93 -7.53
C THR A 289 -12.52 -2.12 -8.50
N ALA A 290 -12.46 -2.52 -9.77
CA ALA A 290 -11.75 -1.77 -10.80
C ALA A 290 -12.31 -0.35 -10.96
N ALA A 291 -13.65 -0.21 -10.97
CA ALA A 291 -14.30 1.09 -11.05
C ALA A 291 -13.97 2.00 -9.86
N LYS A 292 -13.93 1.46 -8.63
CA LYS A 292 -13.56 2.20 -7.43
C LYS A 292 -12.11 2.69 -7.47
N TYR A 293 -11.18 1.87 -7.90
CA TYR A 293 -9.79 2.26 -8.08
C TYR A 293 -9.65 3.36 -9.14
N GLN A 294 -10.36 3.24 -10.26
CA GLN A 294 -10.36 4.26 -11.31
C GLN A 294 -10.99 5.56 -10.84
N GLU A 295 -12.06 5.51 -10.05
CA GLU A 295 -12.70 6.70 -9.47
C GLU A 295 -11.73 7.44 -8.55
N ALA A 296 -11.03 6.73 -7.65
CA ALA A 296 -10.03 7.31 -6.77
C ALA A 296 -8.93 8.02 -7.55
N LEU A 297 -8.36 7.37 -8.57
CA LEU A 297 -7.33 7.96 -9.41
C LEU A 297 -7.83 9.21 -10.14
N THR A 298 -9.02 9.15 -10.72
CA THR A 298 -9.61 10.27 -11.47
C THR A 298 -9.83 11.49 -10.57
N ARG A 299 -10.40 11.29 -9.37
CA ARG A 299 -10.59 12.36 -8.38
C ARG A 299 -9.27 12.97 -7.93
N LEU A 300 -8.30 12.12 -7.63
CA LEU A 300 -6.98 12.55 -7.13
C LEU A 300 -6.23 13.42 -8.15
N MET A 301 -6.34 13.08 -9.45
CA MET A 301 -5.62 13.75 -10.52
C MET A 301 -6.41 14.91 -11.18
N ALA A 302 -7.69 15.07 -10.85
CA ALA A 302 -8.49 16.21 -11.31
C ALA A 302 -8.03 17.53 -10.68
#